data_964a5a85d539cb887f536378d91ccc28
#
_entry.id   964a5a85d539cb887f536378d91ccc28
#
_cell.length_a   1.000
_cell.length_b   1.000
_cell.length_c   1.000
_cell.angle_alpha   90.00
_cell.angle_beta   90.00
_cell.angle_gamma   90.00
#
_symmetry.space_group_name_H-M   'P 1'
#
loop_
_entity.id
_entity.type
_entity.pdbx_description
1 polymer ?
#
loop_
_entity_poly.entity_id
_entity_poly.type
_entity_poly.pdbx_seq_one_letter_code
_entity_poly.pdbx_strand_id
1 'polypeptide(L)'
;PYYIFLSWGHGLHHSDIGGYTTLFEMKRSKELLLRWCDFSAFTPMMRTHEGNRPGDNWQFDGDAETIAHFARMTTVFTTLKPYLKQAVAQNARTGLPVMRPLFLHYEDDAQTYTLKYQYLLGRDLLVAPVHEQGRRDWTLYLPEDNWINAWTGETLRGGEITVDAPLGKPPVFYRAESEWASLFASLRTI
;
A
#
# COMPACT_ATOMS: atom_id res chain seq x y z
N PRO A 1 -3.99 -13.81 1.18
CA PRO A 1 -4.71 -13.65 2.46
C PRO A 1 -5.39 -12.29 2.61
N TYR A 2 -4.78 -11.15 2.16
CA TYR A 2 -5.35 -9.81 2.32
C TYR A 2 -6.71 -9.61 1.65
N TYR A 3 -6.94 -10.20 0.50
CA TYR A 3 -8.19 -10.07 -0.23
C TYR A 3 -9.41 -10.52 0.59
N ILE A 4 -9.27 -11.59 1.36
CA ILE A 4 -10.34 -12.11 2.24
C ILE A 4 -10.69 -11.07 3.30
N PHE A 5 -9.70 -10.45 3.95
CA PHE A 5 -9.94 -9.44 4.99
C PHE A 5 -10.58 -8.17 4.43
N LEU A 6 -10.18 -7.73 3.23
CA LEU A 6 -10.77 -6.56 2.56
C LEU A 6 -12.25 -6.79 2.22
N SER A 7 -12.60 -8.00 1.75
CA SER A 7 -13.97 -8.35 1.36
C SER A 7 -14.91 -8.58 2.54
N TRP A 8 -14.38 -8.85 3.75
CA TRP A 8 -15.20 -9.07 4.96
C TRP A 8 -15.45 -7.79 5.76
N GLY A 9 -15.08 -6.63 5.24
CA GLY A 9 -15.41 -5.35 5.85
C GLY A 9 -14.65 -5.04 7.15
N HIS A 10 -13.51 -5.69 7.40
CA HIS A 10 -12.66 -5.34 8.54
C HIS A 10 -12.17 -3.90 8.40
N GLY A 11 -12.63 -3.03 9.30
CA GLY A 11 -12.39 -1.60 9.24
C GLY A 11 -10.92 -1.22 9.36
N LEU A 12 -10.25 -1.84 10.30
CA LEU A 12 -8.84 -1.60 10.61
C LEU A 12 -8.08 -2.92 10.46
N HIS A 13 -7.12 -2.93 9.55
CA HIS A 13 -6.26 -4.09 9.31
C HIS A 13 -4.80 -3.67 9.25
N HIS A 14 -3.92 -4.52 9.75
CA HIS A 14 -2.48 -4.37 9.58
C HIS A 14 -1.80 -5.74 9.51
N SER A 15 -0.55 -5.74 9.13
CA SER A 15 0.36 -6.86 9.31
C SER A 15 1.71 -6.35 9.82
N ASP A 16 2.40 -7.17 10.61
CA ASP A 16 3.75 -6.83 11.03
C ASP A 16 4.68 -6.80 9.81
N ILE A 17 5.43 -5.71 9.62
CA ILE A 17 6.30 -5.51 8.47
C ILE A 17 7.36 -6.62 8.43
N GLY A 18 7.37 -7.36 7.33
CA GLY A 18 8.26 -8.51 7.15
C GLY A 18 7.75 -9.82 7.77
N GLY A 19 6.55 -9.80 8.41
CA GLY A 19 5.95 -10.95 9.08
C GLY A 19 6.45 -11.14 10.51
N TYR A 20 5.56 -11.61 11.40
CA TYR A 20 5.86 -11.85 12.81
C TYR A 20 6.67 -13.14 13.03
N THR A 21 6.29 -14.22 12.34
CA THR A 21 6.88 -15.55 12.52
C THR A 21 7.42 -16.08 11.22
N THR A 22 8.67 -16.51 11.21
CA THR A 22 9.25 -17.31 10.14
C THR A 22 9.21 -18.78 10.50
N LEU A 23 8.73 -19.60 9.55
CA LEU A 23 8.55 -21.04 9.72
C LEU A 23 9.52 -21.82 8.82
N PHE A 24 9.92 -22.98 9.27
CA PHE A 24 10.80 -23.92 8.53
C PHE A 24 12.10 -23.21 8.08
N GLU A 25 12.47 -23.39 6.83
CA GLU A 25 13.67 -22.80 6.21
C GLU A 25 13.46 -21.36 5.72
N MET A 26 12.27 -20.78 5.92
CA MET A 26 12.01 -19.42 5.52
C MET A 26 12.84 -18.42 6.34
N LYS A 27 13.47 -17.48 5.64
CA LYS A 27 14.15 -16.33 6.25
C LYS A 27 13.66 -15.05 5.60
N ARG A 28 13.45 -14.03 6.40
CA ARG A 28 13.09 -12.71 5.89
C ARG A 28 14.30 -12.05 5.27
N SER A 29 14.26 -11.88 3.93
CA SER A 29 15.29 -11.13 3.21
C SER A 29 15.13 -9.63 3.39
N LYS A 30 16.18 -8.86 3.07
CA LYS A 30 16.13 -7.40 3.01
C LYS A 30 15.02 -6.92 2.06
N GLU A 31 14.96 -7.45 0.84
CA GLU A 31 13.96 -7.04 -0.13
C GLU A 31 12.53 -7.29 0.36
N LEU A 32 12.26 -8.46 0.97
CA LEU A 32 10.95 -8.76 1.54
C LEU A 32 10.56 -7.73 2.61
N LEU A 33 11.50 -7.40 3.51
CA LEU A 33 11.26 -6.40 4.55
C LEU A 33 10.94 -5.03 3.95
N LEU A 34 11.73 -4.58 2.95
CA LEU A 34 11.54 -3.27 2.32
C LEU A 34 10.25 -3.20 1.50
N ARG A 35 9.90 -4.24 0.72
CA ARG A 35 8.62 -4.31 -0.02
C ARG A 35 7.42 -4.30 0.94
N TRP A 36 7.54 -4.99 2.07
CA TRP A 36 6.47 -4.98 3.06
C TRP A 36 6.38 -3.62 3.79
N CYS A 37 7.50 -2.94 3.98
CA CYS A 37 7.53 -1.56 4.48
C CYS A 37 6.82 -0.61 3.50
N ASP A 38 7.09 -0.73 2.19
CA ASP A 38 6.41 0.02 1.12
C ASP A 38 4.89 -0.16 1.19
N PHE A 39 4.42 -1.41 1.31
CA PHE A 39 3.00 -1.72 1.47
C PHE A 39 2.42 -1.10 2.74
N SER A 40 3.11 -1.25 3.87
CA SER A 40 2.58 -0.87 5.18
C SER A 40 2.45 0.64 5.37
N ALA A 41 3.19 1.45 4.59
CA ALA A 41 3.02 2.89 4.56
C ALA A 41 1.63 3.34 4.04
N PHE A 42 0.92 2.45 3.35
CA PHE A 42 -0.41 2.67 2.80
C PHE A 42 -1.49 1.79 3.46
N THR A 43 -1.31 1.47 4.72
CA THR A 43 -2.27 0.73 5.54
C THR A 43 -2.72 1.57 6.74
N PRO A 44 -3.81 1.21 7.44
CA PRO A 44 -4.25 1.95 8.63
C PRO A 44 -3.24 1.98 9.77
N MET A 45 -2.33 1.02 9.84
CA MET A 45 -1.32 0.90 10.89
C MET A 45 0.00 0.40 10.28
N MET A 46 1.08 1.12 10.56
CA MET A 46 2.44 0.76 10.14
C MET A 46 3.25 0.33 11.37
N ARG A 47 3.66 -0.94 11.42
CA ARG A 47 4.35 -1.51 12.57
C ARG A 47 5.26 -2.67 12.18
N THR A 48 6.41 -2.80 12.84
CA THR A 48 7.21 -4.03 12.82
C THR A 48 7.05 -4.80 14.13
N HIS A 49 7.12 -6.12 14.05
CA HIS A 49 7.19 -6.99 15.21
C HIS A 49 7.87 -8.30 14.83
N GLU A 50 8.92 -8.67 15.56
CA GLU A 50 9.68 -9.91 15.33
C GLU A 50 9.38 -10.89 16.46
N GLY A 51 8.91 -12.09 16.10
CA GLY A 51 8.44 -13.06 17.08
C GLY A 51 9.42 -14.16 17.46
N ASN A 52 10.22 -14.69 16.52
CA ASN A 52 10.92 -15.93 16.80
C ASN A 52 12.38 -16.06 16.33
N ARG A 53 12.83 -15.32 15.34
CA ARG A 53 14.17 -15.49 14.74
C ARG A 53 14.87 -14.15 14.42
N PRO A 54 15.05 -13.27 15.41
CA PRO A 54 15.63 -11.95 15.15
C PRO A 54 17.07 -11.99 14.60
N GLY A 55 17.84 -13.03 14.93
CA GLY A 55 19.21 -13.19 14.44
C GLY A 55 19.32 -13.75 13.02
N ASP A 56 18.25 -14.37 12.49
CA ASP A 56 18.21 -14.95 11.15
C ASP A 56 17.53 -14.04 10.13
N ASN A 57 16.58 -13.23 10.59
CA ASN A 57 15.76 -12.37 9.77
C ASN A 57 16.40 -10.99 9.61
N TRP A 58 16.34 -10.42 8.39
CA TRP A 58 16.78 -9.06 8.17
C TRP A 58 15.97 -8.08 9.02
N GLN A 59 16.64 -7.19 9.75
CA GLN A 59 16.03 -6.25 10.67
C GLN A 59 15.96 -4.84 10.07
N PHE A 60 15.10 -3.98 10.64
CA PHE A 60 14.93 -2.59 10.18
C PHE A 60 16.20 -1.73 10.33
N ASP A 61 17.10 -2.12 11.22
CA ASP A 61 18.38 -1.47 11.51
C ASP A 61 19.61 -2.24 10.94
N GLY A 62 19.36 -3.19 10.02
CA GLY A 62 20.40 -4.05 9.47
C GLY A 62 21.50 -3.32 8.68
N ASP A 63 21.17 -2.20 8.04
CA ASP A 63 22.13 -1.28 7.40
C ASP A 63 21.54 0.13 7.22
N ALA A 64 22.37 1.08 6.82
CA ALA A 64 21.98 2.47 6.62
C ALA A 64 20.91 2.65 5.53
N GLU A 65 20.93 1.84 4.47
CA GLU A 65 19.94 1.87 3.41
C GLU A 65 18.55 1.45 3.93
N THR A 66 18.49 0.40 4.74
CA THR A 66 17.26 -0.08 5.38
C THR A 66 16.67 0.98 6.31
N ILE A 67 17.51 1.61 7.15
CA ILE A 67 17.09 2.70 8.04
C ILE A 67 16.52 3.87 7.23
N ALA A 68 17.21 4.29 6.18
CA ALA A 68 16.77 5.39 5.32
C ALA A 68 15.43 5.07 4.63
N HIS A 69 15.25 3.85 4.15
CA HIS A 69 14.02 3.38 3.54
C HIS A 69 12.84 3.42 4.54
N PHE A 70 13.04 2.89 5.75
CA PHE A 70 12.03 2.95 6.81
C PHE A 70 11.68 4.38 7.21
N ALA A 71 12.68 5.25 7.36
CA ALA A 71 12.48 6.66 7.65
C ALA A 71 11.61 7.34 6.59
N ARG A 72 11.93 7.10 5.31
CA ARG A 72 11.16 7.60 4.17
C ARG A 72 9.71 7.10 4.19
N MET A 73 9.48 5.80 4.32
CA MET A 73 8.13 5.23 4.35
C MET A 73 7.34 5.68 5.58
N THR A 74 7.99 5.85 6.73
CA THR A 74 7.36 6.42 7.92
C THR A 74 6.92 7.88 7.67
N THR A 75 7.73 8.65 6.93
CA THR A 75 7.36 10.02 6.53
C THR A 75 6.13 10.00 5.61
N VAL A 76 6.08 9.08 4.63
CA VAL A 76 4.89 8.88 3.78
C VAL A 76 3.66 8.56 4.63
N PHE A 77 3.75 7.59 5.53
CA PHE A 77 2.65 7.19 6.42
C PHE A 77 2.16 8.36 7.29
N THR A 78 3.07 9.12 7.89
CA THR A 78 2.70 10.26 8.75
C THR A 78 2.13 11.44 7.97
N THR A 79 2.59 11.65 6.72
CA THR A 79 2.01 12.64 5.80
C THR A 79 0.55 12.30 5.47
N LEU A 80 0.24 11.02 5.28
CA LEU A 80 -1.14 10.56 5.00
C LEU A 80 -2.07 10.58 6.22
N LYS A 81 -1.58 10.90 7.42
CA LYS A 81 -2.36 10.88 8.67
C LYS A 81 -3.71 11.61 8.62
N PRO A 82 -3.84 12.82 8.04
CA PRO A 82 -5.15 13.49 7.97
C PRO A 82 -6.17 12.67 7.15
N TYR A 83 -5.75 12.16 6.00
CA TYR A 83 -6.56 11.32 5.14
C TYR A 83 -6.96 9.98 5.81
N LEU A 84 -6.00 9.32 6.45
CA LEU A 84 -6.26 8.09 7.22
C LEU A 84 -7.27 8.32 8.34
N LYS A 85 -7.17 9.44 9.08
CA LYS A 85 -8.14 9.78 10.12
C LYS A 85 -9.55 9.97 9.56
N GLN A 86 -9.69 10.60 8.40
CA GLN A 86 -10.98 10.74 7.73
C GLN A 86 -11.55 9.37 7.33
N ALA A 87 -10.74 8.50 6.72
CA ALA A 87 -11.16 7.16 6.32
C ALA A 87 -11.58 6.29 7.53
N VAL A 88 -10.86 6.37 8.65
CA VAL A 88 -11.20 5.71 9.92
C VAL A 88 -12.52 6.26 10.49
N ALA A 89 -12.70 7.58 10.50
CA ALA A 89 -13.94 8.19 10.94
C ALA A 89 -15.13 7.81 10.03
N GLN A 90 -14.90 7.68 8.73
CA GLN A 90 -15.91 7.17 7.80
C GLN A 90 -16.27 5.72 8.13
N ASN A 91 -15.27 4.85 8.35
CA ASN A 91 -15.50 3.46 8.74
C ASN A 91 -16.39 3.37 10.00
N ALA A 92 -16.10 4.17 11.02
CA ALA A 92 -16.88 4.17 12.26
C ALA A 92 -18.35 4.58 12.05
N ARG A 93 -18.64 5.42 11.04
CA ARG A 93 -20.01 5.88 10.77
C ARG A 93 -20.79 4.97 9.82
N THR A 94 -20.11 4.37 8.84
CA THR A 94 -20.76 3.72 7.69
C THR A 94 -20.46 2.24 7.56
N GLY A 95 -19.47 1.72 8.29
CA GLY A 95 -18.98 0.35 8.14
C GLY A 95 -18.06 0.14 6.92
N LEU A 96 -17.87 1.14 6.05
CA LEU A 96 -16.95 1.02 4.91
C LEU A 96 -15.52 0.82 5.42
N PRO A 97 -14.79 -0.23 5.01
CA PRO A 97 -13.43 -0.47 5.46
C PRO A 97 -12.48 0.63 5.02
N VAL A 98 -11.39 0.83 5.76
CA VAL A 98 -10.35 1.79 5.40
C VAL A 98 -9.58 1.32 4.15
N MET A 99 -9.22 0.04 4.10
CA MET A 99 -8.71 -0.61 2.89
C MET A 99 -9.88 -1.30 2.19
N ARG A 100 -10.10 -1.00 0.91
CA ARG A 100 -11.31 -1.37 0.17
C ARG A 100 -10.98 -2.15 -1.08
N PRO A 101 -11.68 -3.26 -1.38
CA PRO A 101 -11.67 -3.80 -2.73
C PRO A 101 -12.26 -2.77 -3.71
N LEU A 102 -11.75 -2.76 -4.94
CA LEU A 102 -12.11 -1.73 -5.92
C LEU A 102 -13.60 -1.72 -6.26
N PHE A 103 -14.23 -2.90 -6.29
CA PHE A 103 -15.66 -3.04 -6.62
C PHE A 103 -16.60 -2.26 -5.67
N LEU A 104 -16.16 -1.88 -4.47
CA LEU A 104 -16.98 -1.04 -3.58
C LEU A 104 -17.22 0.37 -4.11
N HIS A 105 -16.47 0.79 -5.12
CA HIS A 105 -16.56 2.12 -5.72
C HIS A 105 -16.65 2.09 -7.25
N TYR A 106 -16.45 0.91 -7.84
CA TYR A 106 -16.50 0.67 -9.27
C TYR A 106 -17.28 -0.63 -9.52
N GLU A 107 -18.53 -0.68 -9.01
CA GLU A 107 -19.38 -1.88 -9.02
C GLU A 107 -19.78 -2.33 -10.43
N ASP A 108 -19.85 -1.40 -11.39
CA ASP A 108 -20.20 -1.70 -12.78
C ASP A 108 -19.01 -2.21 -13.62
N ASP A 109 -17.80 -2.16 -13.05
CA ASP A 109 -16.58 -2.67 -13.66
C ASP A 109 -16.30 -4.11 -13.21
N ALA A 110 -16.68 -5.08 -14.06
CA ALA A 110 -16.56 -6.51 -13.76
C ALA A 110 -15.11 -6.94 -13.44
N GLN A 111 -14.09 -6.26 -13.95
CA GLN A 111 -12.70 -6.60 -13.70
C GLN A 111 -12.32 -6.37 -12.22
N THR A 112 -12.93 -5.38 -11.57
CA THR A 112 -12.63 -5.04 -10.17
C THR A 112 -12.95 -6.17 -9.18
N TYR A 113 -13.84 -7.10 -9.54
CA TYR A 113 -14.19 -8.27 -8.73
C TYR A 113 -13.14 -9.39 -8.79
N THR A 114 -12.25 -9.37 -9.76
CA THR A 114 -11.22 -10.41 -9.97
C THR A 114 -9.85 -10.00 -9.43
N LEU A 115 -9.64 -8.73 -9.12
CA LEU A 115 -8.37 -8.17 -8.65
C LEU A 115 -8.07 -8.60 -7.21
N LYS A 116 -6.89 -9.19 -6.98
CA LYS A 116 -6.51 -9.77 -5.68
C LYS A 116 -5.41 -9.00 -4.94
N TYR A 117 -4.59 -8.25 -5.66
CA TYR A 117 -3.35 -7.68 -5.14
C TYR A 117 -3.27 -6.17 -5.25
N GLN A 118 -4.41 -5.52 -5.40
CA GLN A 118 -4.55 -4.07 -5.35
C GLN A 118 -5.82 -3.66 -4.61
N TYR A 119 -5.83 -2.47 -4.02
CA TYR A 119 -6.93 -1.99 -3.20
C TYR A 119 -7.01 -0.47 -3.23
N LEU A 120 -8.13 0.08 -2.79
CA LEU A 120 -8.27 1.48 -2.45
C LEU A 120 -8.01 1.68 -0.95
N LEU A 121 -7.13 2.60 -0.60
CA LEU A 121 -7.03 3.16 0.73
C LEU A 121 -7.99 4.35 0.80
N GLY A 122 -9.04 4.26 1.62
CA GLY A 122 -10.17 5.19 1.54
C GLY A 122 -10.87 5.13 0.18
N ARG A 123 -11.28 6.29 -0.35
CA ARG A 123 -11.94 6.39 -1.67
C ARG A 123 -10.95 6.70 -2.79
N ASP A 124 -9.89 7.44 -2.50
CA ASP A 124 -9.17 8.22 -3.50
C ASP A 124 -7.75 7.73 -3.79
N LEU A 125 -7.20 6.80 -3.01
CA LEU A 125 -5.83 6.34 -3.17
C LEU A 125 -5.82 4.86 -3.55
N LEU A 126 -5.43 4.54 -4.79
CA LEU A 126 -5.24 3.17 -5.27
C LEU A 126 -3.80 2.72 -5.00
N VAL A 127 -3.65 1.54 -4.43
CA VAL A 127 -2.36 0.93 -4.06
C VAL A 127 -2.28 -0.46 -4.67
N ALA A 128 -1.19 -0.75 -5.39
CA ALA A 128 -0.88 -2.05 -5.96
C ALA A 128 0.50 -2.54 -5.49
N PRO A 129 0.58 -3.21 -4.32
CA PRO A 129 1.84 -3.65 -3.75
C PRO A 129 2.58 -4.63 -4.65
N VAL A 130 3.88 -4.44 -4.82
CA VAL A 130 4.75 -5.42 -5.48
C VAL A 130 5.01 -6.57 -4.52
N HIS A 131 4.59 -7.76 -4.87
CA HIS A 131 4.68 -8.96 -4.01
C HIS A 131 5.60 -10.05 -4.59
N GLU A 132 6.29 -9.78 -5.69
CA GLU A 132 7.25 -10.67 -6.32
C GLU A 132 8.69 -10.15 -6.12
N GLN A 133 9.58 -11.06 -5.77
CA GLN A 133 10.99 -10.74 -5.56
C GLN A 133 11.67 -10.29 -6.87
N GLY A 134 12.56 -9.29 -6.77
CA GLY A 134 13.39 -8.82 -7.88
C GLY A 134 12.68 -7.96 -8.92
N ARG A 135 11.38 -7.71 -8.77
CA ARG A 135 10.62 -6.88 -9.72
C ARG A 135 10.98 -5.41 -9.59
N ARG A 136 11.08 -4.75 -10.74
CA ARG A 136 11.32 -3.30 -10.83
C ARG A 136 10.23 -2.57 -11.60
N ASP A 137 9.33 -3.31 -12.17
CA ASP A 137 8.10 -2.88 -12.84
C ASP A 137 6.91 -3.65 -12.25
N TRP A 138 5.70 -3.11 -12.43
CA TRP A 138 4.50 -3.76 -11.95
C TRP A 138 3.32 -3.48 -12.86
N THR A 139 2.61 -4.53 -13.27
CA THR A 139 1.37 -4.42 -14.03
C THR A 139 0.19 -4.38 -13.08
N LEU A 140 -0.70 -3.44 -13.28
CA LEU A 140 -1.90 -3.23 -12.47
C LEU A 140 -3.06 -2.73 -13.32
N TYR A 141 -4.24 -2.73 -12.76
CA TYR A 141 -5.45 -2.22 -13.39
C TYR A 141 -5.93 -0.95 -12.70
N LEU A 142 -6.19 0.10 -13.46
CA LEU A 142 -6.87 1.31 -13.01
C LEU A 142 -8.33 1.26 -13.50
N PRO A 143 -9.35 1.34 -12.62
CA PRO A 143 -10.72 1.55 -13.06
C PRO A 143 -10.87 2.85 -13.85
N GLU A 144 -11.94 2.97 -14.64
CA GLU A 144 -12.18 4.18 -15.44
C GLU A 144 -12.34 5.40 -14.53
N ASP A 145 -11.32 6.25 -14.52
CA ASP A 145 -11.23 7.51 -13.77
C ASP A 145 -9.99 8.29 -14.26
N ASN A 146 -9.76 9.49 -13.76
CA ASN A 146 -8.52 10.24 -13.96
C ASN A 146 -7.59 9.98 -12.75
N TRP A 147 -6.52 9.22 -12.98
CA TRP A 147 -5.54 8.85 -11.97
C TRP A 147 -4.26 9.65 -12.12
N ILE A 148 -3.63 10.00 -11.02
CA ILE A 148 -2.32 10.63 -10.99
C ILE A 148 -1.36 9.72 -10.23
N ASN A 149 -0.23 9.36 -10.86
CA ASN A 149 0.83 8.62 -10.18
C ASN A 149 1.41 9.47 -9.04
N ALA A 150 1.39 8.94 -7.81
CA ALA A 150 1.78 9.69 -6.62
C ALA A 150 3.27 10.09 -6.60
N TRP A 151 4.12 9.37 -7.36
CA TRP A 151 5.57 9.61 -7.37
C TRP A 151 6.03 10.50 -8.53
N THR A 152 5.41 10.36 -9.71
CA THR A 152 5.81 11.09 -10.91
C THR A 152 4.93 12.30 -11.20
N GLY A 153 3.67 12.26 -10.78
CA GLY A 153 2.66 13.24 -11.14
C GLY A 153 2.05 13.05 -12.53
N GLU A 154 2.40 11.97 -13.20
CA GLU A 154 1.82 11.60 -14.49
C GLU A 154 0.33 11.31 -14.36
N THR A 155 -0.45 11.84 -15.28
CA THR A 155 -1.90 11.57 -15.37
C THR A 155 -2.14 10.38 -16.29
N LEU A 156 -2.92 9.43 -15.77
CA LEU A 156 -3.27 8.18 -16.44
C LEU A 156 -4.78 8.00 -16.44
N ARG A 157 -5.29 7.33 -17.46
CA ARG A 157 -6.69 6.90 -17.53
C ARG A 157 -6.82 5.43 -17.16
N GLY A 158 -8.08 4.98 -16.99
CA GLY A 158 -8.40 3.58 -16.72
C GLY A 158 -7.81 2.60 -17.74
N GLY A 159 -7.65 1.35 -17.31
CA GLY A 159 -7.09 0.25 -18.10
C GLY A 159 -5.93 -0.46 -17.40
N GLU A 160 -5.43 -1.51 -18.06
CA GLU A 160 -4.23 -2.20 -17.60
C GLU A 160 -2.98 -1.40 -18.00
N ILE A 161 -2.11 -1.19 -17.04
CA ILE A 161 -0.85 -0.44 -17.20
C ILE A 161 0.32 -1.16 -16.56
N THR A 162 1.52 -0.90 -17.06
CA THR A 162 2.78 -1.31 -16.42
C THR A 162 3.58 -0.06 -16.08
N VAL A 163 4.04 0.03 -14.85
CA VAL A 163 4.79 1.19 -14.35
C VAL A 163 6.07 0.75 -13.65
N ASP A 164 7.05 1.64 -13.57
CA ASP A 164 8.23 1.44 -12.75
C ASP A 164 7.83 1.32 -11.27
N ALA A 165 8.40 0.34 -10.59
CA ALA A 165 8.11 0.02 -9.20
C ALA A 165 9.38 -0.32 -8.41
N PRO A 166 10.39 0.57 -8.35
CA PRO A 166 11.57 0.34 -7.53
C PRO A 166 11.21 0.32 -6.04
N LEU A 167 12.11 -0.24 -5.22
CA LEU A 167 11.99 -0.15 -3.75
C LEU A 167 11.83 1.31 -3.31
N GLY A 168 10.90 1.55 -2.40
CA GLY A 168 10.55 2.88 -1.90
C GLY A 168 9.59 3.69 -2.79
N LYS A 169 9.17 3.14 -3.94
CA LYS A 169 8.14 3.75 -4.80
C LYS A 169 7.16 2.68 -5.28
N PRO A 170 6.36 2.09 -4.37
CA PRO A 170 5.32 1.14 -4.78
C PRO A 170 4.32 1.84 -5.70
N PRO A 171 3.67 1.13 -6.64
CA PRO A 171 2.63 1.70 -7.48
C PRO A 171 1.47 2.24 -6.65
N VAL A 172 1.35 3.56 -6.61
CA VAL A 172 0.30 4.31 -5.90
C VAL A 172 -0.22 5.42 -6.78
N PHE A 173 -1.55 5.50 -6.87
CA PHE A 173 -2.25 6.47 -7.71
C PHE A 173 -3.35 7.14 -6.90
N TYR A 174 -3.59 8.41 -7.15
CA TYR A 174 -4.71 9.11 -6.55
C TYR A 174 -5.63 9.68 -7.61
N ARG A 175 -6.92 9.80 -7.28
CA ARG A 175 -7.92 10.42 -8.15
C ARG A 175 -7.61 11.90 -8.32
N ALA A 176 -7.59 12.37 -9.57
CA ALA A 176 -7.28 13.77 -9.87
C ALA A 176 -8.26 14.75 -9.20
N GLU A 177 -9.53 14.35 -9.06
CA GLU A 177 -10.59 15.16 -8.47
C GLU A 177 -10.74 15.00 -6.96
N SER A 178 -9.78 14.35 -6.29
CA SER A 178 -9.80 14.21 -4.84
C SER A 178 -9.61 15.54 -4.13
N GLU A 179 -10.38 15.79 -3.08
CA GLU A 179 -10.15 16.91 -2.17
C GLU A 179 -8.76 16.85 -1.49
N TRP A 180 -8.14 15.67 -1.49
CA TRP A 180 -6.83 15.37 -0.93
C TRP A 180 -5.69 15.41 -1.96
N ALA A 181 -5.97 15.81 -3.22
CA ALA A 181 -4.99 15.79 -4.30
C ALA A 181 -3.69 16.55 -3.94
N SER A 182 -3.78 17.70 -3.27
CA SER A 182 -2.61 18.46 -2.83
C SER A 182 -1.78 17.70 -1.78
N LEU A 183 -2.43 16.98 -0.85
CA LEU A 183 -1.75 16.15 0.12
C LEU A 183 -1.02 14.98 -0.58
N PHE A 184 -1.70 14.29 -1.49
CA PHE A 184 -1.10 13.18 -2.22
C PHE A 184 0.05 13.62 -3.13
N ALA A 185 -0.08 14.80 -3.76
CA ALA A 185 0.97 15.39 -4.57
C ALA A 185 2.25 15.68 -3.77
N SER A 186 2.15 15.96 -2.46
CA SER A 186 3.32 16.21 -1.60
C SER A 186 4.20 14.97 -1.39
N LEU A 187 3.69 13.75 -1.66
CA LEU A 187 4.48 12.52 -1.57
C LEU A 187 5.66 12.49 -2.55
N ARG A 188 5.60 13.26 -3.64
CA ARG A 188 6.69 13.37 -4.62
C ARG A 188 7.98 13.94 -4.05
N THR A 189 7.88 14.72 -2.99
CA THR A 189 9.03 15.41 -2.39
C THR A 189 9.63 14.65 -1.21
N ILE A 190 9.06 13.50 -0.86
CA ILE A 190 9.56 12.57 0.15
C ILE A 190 10.44 11.52 -0.55
#